data_d056f5c943419f763fcbe6af9ef3798b
#
_entry.id   d056f5c943419f763fcbe6af9ef3798b
#
_cell.length_a   1.000
_cell.length_b   1.000
_cell.length_c   1.000
_cell.angle_alpha   90.00
_cell.angle_beta   90.00
_cell.angle_gamma   90.00
#
_symmetry.space_group_name_H-M   'P 1'
#
loop_
_entity.id
_entity.type
_entity.pdbx_description
1 polymer ?
#
loop_
_entity_poly.entity_id
_entity_poly.type
_entity_poly.pdbx_seq_one_letter_code
_entity_poly.pdbx_strand_id
1 'polypeptide(L)'
;MKNLKYFPYERNQYFYGKLLSVDDFQTEQKYMNDKRRLINRFLHGCGVVCGLNVVQIDDCTLSLETGLALDFAGREIIVDAPLTRKLSMIEGFDSYTEEDEDSSYLYLCIEYAEKDKEPVYNVTGSASKTTEFNKVAEGYHLYLSNKEPENGNYSNNSYYEAQKVVYWGNGIRISQLFPNM
;
A
#
# COMPACT_ATOMS: atom_id res chain seq x y z
N MET A 1 14.28 20.96 2.41
CA MET A 1 14.79 19.62 2.08
C MET A 1 14.53 18.73 3.28
N LYS A 2 13.65 17.73 3.17
CA LYS A 2 13.38 16.79 4.27
C LYS A 2 14.57 15.83 4.37
N ASN A 3 15.07 15.65 5.61
CA ASN A 3 16.18 14.75 5.90
C ASN A 3 15.83 13.30 5.54
N LEU A 4 16.23 12.90 4.35
CA LEU A 4 16.19 11.50 3.95
C LEU A 4 17.31 10.79 4.69
N LYS A 5 16.95 9.98 5.67
CA LYS A 5 17.92 9.12 6.34
C LYS A 5 18.40 8.06 5.33
N TYR A 6 19.65 8.14 4.94
CA TYR A 6 20.33 7.07 4.24
C TYR A 6 20.79 6.07 5.30
N PHE A 7 20.36 4.83 5.17
CA PHE A 7 20.81 3.75 6.06
C PHE A 7 21.92 2.98 5.36
N PRO A 8 22.99 2.58 6.08
CA PRO A 8 23.90 1.60 5.55
C PRO A 8 23.13 0.29 5.30
N TYR A 9 23.27 -0.26 4.12
CA TYR A 9 22.66 -1.53 3.77
C TYR A 9 23.64 -2.64 4.04
N GLU A 10 23.24 -3.61 4.85
CA GLU A 10 24.01 -4.81 5.13
C GLU A 10 23.46 -5.97 4.31
N ARG A 11 24.34 -6.81 3.81
CA ARG A 11 24.02 -8.05 3.11
C ARG A 11 24.79 -9.19 3.69
N ASN A 12 24.28 -10.40 3.54
CA ASN A 12 24.99 -11.59 3.94
C ASN A 12 26.27 -11.78 3.14
N GLN A 13 27.32 -12.24 3.83
CA GLN A 13 28.50 -12.78 3.20
C GLN A 13 28.51 -14.28 3.39
N TYR A 14 28.58 -15.01 2.27
CA TYR A 14 28.58 -16.45 2.28
C TYR A 14 30.03 -16.95 2.20
N PHE A 15 30.32 -17.98 2.99
CA PHE A 15 31.61 -18.66 2.99
C PHE A 15 31.38 -20.17 3.25
N TYR A 16 32.37 -20.99 2.91
CA TYR A 16 32.28 -22.45 3.07
C TYR A 16 32.11 -22.81 4.56
N GLY A 17 31.07 -23.60 4.89
CA GLY A 17 30.75 -23.99 6.26
C GLY A 17 29.90 -23.01 7.05
N LYS A 18 29.44 -21.89 6.45
CA LYS A 18 28.47 -21.02 7.10
C LYS A 18 27.15 -21.77 7.30
N LEU A 19 26.70 -21.86 8.55
CA LEU A 19 25.35 -22.31 8.87
C LEU A 19 24.37 -21.16 8.57
N LEU A 20 23.33 -21.45 7.80
CA LEU A 20 22.31 -20.46 7.48
C LEU A 20 21.16 -20.52 8.49
N SER A 21 20.82 -19.40 9.04
CA SER A 21 19.70 -19.20 9.95
C SER A 21 18.52 -18.51 9.24
N VAL A 22 17.37 -18.44 9.90
CA VAL A 22 16.21 -17.68 9.45
C VAL A 22 16.58 -16.20 9.29
N ASP A 23 17.39 -15.67 10.21
CA ASP A 23 17.84 -14.27 10.17
C ASP A 23 18.68 -13.95 8.94
N ASP A 24 19.50 -14.91 8.46
CA ASP A 24 20.28 -14.74 7.23
C ASP A 24 19.37 -14.59 6.02
N PHE A 25 18.32 -15.41 5.91
CA PHE A 25 17.35 -15.32 4.82
C PHE A 25 16.55 -14.03 4.89
N GLN A 26 16.09 -13.62 6.08
CA GLN A 26 15.37 -12.36 6.27
C GLN A 26 16.25 -11.15 5.94
N THR A 27 17.51 -11.17 6.32
CA THR A 27 18.47 -10.12 5.99
C THR A 27 18.67 -10.00 4.48
N GLU A 28 18.75 -11.11 3.77
CA GLU A 28 18.90 -11.12 2.31
C GLU A 28 17.65 -10.55 1.62
N GLN A 29 16.47 -11.02 2.01
CA GLN A 29 15.21 -10.49 1.48
C GLN A 29 15.06 -9.00 1.75
N LYS A 30 15.36 -8.57 2.97
CA LYS A 30 15.30 -7.16 3.36
C LYS A 30 16.27 -6.31 2.52
N TYR A 31 17.51 -6.76 2.35
CA TYR A 31 18.50 -6.04 1.54
C TYR A 31 17.99 -5.80 0.11
N MET A 32 17.45 -6.83 -0.54
CA MET A 32 16.94 -6.72 -1.90
C MET A 32 15.73 -5.80 -1.98
N ASN A 33 14.78 -5.93 -1.07
CA ASN A 33 13.60 -5.08 -1.01
C ASN A 33 13.95 -3.62 -0.74
N ASP A 34 14.81 -3.35 0.22
CA ASP A 34 15.21 -1.99 0.58
C ASP A 34 15.96 -1.30 -0.58
N LYS A 35 16.80 -2.04 -1.32
CA LYS A 35 17.48 -1.51 -2.52
C LYS A 35 16.49 -1.17 -3.64
N ARG A 36 15.52 -2.03 -3.90
CA ARG A 36 14.47 -1.79 -4.90
C ARG A 36 13.62 -0.58 -4.49
N ARG A 37 13.16 -0.54 -3.25
CA ARG A 37 12.38 0.59 -2.71
C ARG A 37 13.15 1.90 -2.74
N LEU A 38 14.45 1.87 -2.50
CA LEU A 38 15.32 3.05 -2.63
C LEU A 38 15.30 3.61 -4.06
N ILE A 39 15.47 2.74 -5.05
CA ILE A 39 15.45 3.11 -6.46
C ILE A 39 14.09 3.68 -6.85
N ASN A 40 13.00 2.99 -6.48
CA ASN A 40 11.65 3.45 -6.75
C ASN A 40 11.40 4.85 -6.20
N ARG A 41 11.78 5.10 -4.95
CA ARG A 41 11.59 6.40 -4.29
C ARG A 41 12.37 7.54 -4.93
N PHE A 42 13.61 7.30 -5.30
CA PHE A 42 14.51 8.38 -5.72
C PHE A 42 14.54 8.62 -7.21
N LEU A 43 14.31 7.59 -8.01
CA LEU A 43 14.33 7.70 -9.47
C LEU A 43 12.91 7.83 -10.07
N HIS A 44 11.94 7.12 -9.51
CA HIS A 44 10.59 7.09 -10.07
C HIS A 44 9.61 7.97 -9.29
N GLY A 45 9.82 8.15 -8.00
CA GLY A 45 8.88 8.86 -7.13
C GLY A 45 7.69 7.98 -6.74
N CYS A 46 6.55 8.61 -6.44
CA CYS A 46 5.30 7.94 -6.07
C CYS A 46 4.17 8.36 -7.00
N GLY A 47 3.18 7.51 -7.16
CA GLY A 47 2.00 7.75 -7.99
C GLY A 47 1.67 6.57 -8.90
N VAL A 48 0.73 6.79 -9.80
CA VAL A 48 0.34 5.80 -10.79
C VAL A 48 1.40 5.71 -11.89
N VAL A 49 1.89 4.51 -12.12
CA VAL A 49 2.87 4.24 -13.18
C VAL A 49 2.13 3.94 -14.49
N CYS A 50 1.10 3.09 -14.43
CA CYS A 50 0.27 2.76 -15.60
C CYS A 50 -1.07 2.17 -15.16
N GLY A 51 -2.08 2.30 -16.01
CA GLY A 51 -3.43 1.76 -15.77
C GLY A 51 -4.10 2.43 -14.58
N LEU A 52 -4.81 1.63 -13.78
CA LEU A 52 -5.57 2.04 -12.60
C LEU A 52 -6.64 3.11 -12.91
N ASN A 53 -7.21 3.09 -14.11
CA ASN A 53 -8.29 4.00 -14.43
C ASN A 53 -9.55 3.61 -13.65
N VAL A 54 -10.21 4.63 -13.12
CA VAL A 54 -11.50 4.44 -12.46
C VAL A 54 -12.61 4.73 -13.47
N VAL A 55 -13.47 3.77 -13.67
CA VAL A 55 -14.59 3.85 -14.60
C VAL A 55 -15.89 3.77 -13.82
N GLN A 56 -16.77 4.71 -14.03
CA GLN A 56 -18.13 4.66 -13.51
C GLN A 56 -18.93 3.63 -14.31
N ILE A 57 -19.56 2.68 -13.62
CA ILE A 57 -20.45 1.67 -14.22
C ILE A 57 -21.91 2.11 -14.11
N ASP A 58 -22.30 2.57 -12.92
CA ASP A 58 -23.62 3.13 -12.64
C ASP A 58 -23.51 4.20 -11.52
N ASP A 59 -24.63 4.75 -11.08
CA ASP A 59 -24.70 5.86 -10.12
C ASP A 59 -24.02 5.56 -8.77
N CYS A 60 -23.81 4.30 -8.42
CA CYS A 60 -23.25 3.87 -7.13
C CYS A 60 -22.12 2.86 -7.28
N THR A 61 -21.71 2.52 -8.49
CA THR A 61 -20.72 1.47 -8.76
C THR A 61 -19.56 1.99 -9.60
N LEU A 62 -18.36 1.72 -9.13
CA LEU A 62 -17.13 2.00 -9.87
C LEU A 62 -16.37 0.72 -10.19
N SER A 63 -15.58 0.78 -11.24
CA SER A 63 -14.59 -0.23 -11.58
C SER A 63 -13.21 0.39 -11.62
N LEU A 64 -12.28 -0.24 -10.92
CA LEU A 64 -10.85 0.06 -10.99
C LEU A 64 -10.21 -0.90 -11.98
N GLU A 65 -9.55 -0.38 -13.01
CA GLU A 65 -8.83 -1.18 -14.00
C GLU A 65 -7.51 -1.71 -13.43
N THR A 66 -6.95 -2.70 -14.12
CA THR A 66 -5.61 -3.22 -13.82
C THR A 66 -4.55 -2.13 -13.96
N GLY A 67 -3.49 -2.25 -13.18
CA GLY A 67 -2.38 -1.31 -13.28
C GLY A 67 -1.37 -1.42 -12.14
N LEU A 68 -0.46 -0.47 -12.15
CA LEU A 68 0.66 -0.38 -11.23
C LEU A 68 0.77 1.03 -10.66
N ALA A 69 0.96 1.12 -9.36
CA ALA A 69 1.33 2.34 -8.67
C ALA A 69 2.54 2.12 -7.75
N LEU A 70 3.19 3.20 -7.39
CA LEU A 70 4.26 3.25 -6.39
C LEU A 70 3.82 4.13 -5.22
N ASP A 71 3.99 3.63 -4.02
CA ASP A 71 3.76 4.41 -2.82
C ASP A 71 4.99 5.26 -2.43
N PHE A 72 4.84 6.11 -1.41
CA PHE A 72 5.93 6.95 -0.91
C PHE A 72 7.08 6.17 -0.27
N ALA A 73 6.85 4.92 0.12
CA ALA A 73 7.90 4.03 0.63
C ALA A 73 8.64 3.30 -0.51
N GLY A 74 8.19 3.47 -1.76
CA GLY A 74 8.74 2.80 -2.94
C GLY A 74 8.24 1.37 -3.10
N ARG A 75 7.11 1.03 -2.47
CA ARG A 75 6.48 -0.28 -2.62
C ARG A 75 5.60 -0.28 -3.86
N GLU A 76 5.58 -1.38 -4.56
CA GLU A 76 4.74 -1.57 -5.74
C GLU A 76 3.32 -1.99 -5.31
N ILE A 77 2.32 -1.29 -5.83
CA ILE A 77 0.89 -1.63 -5.67
C ILE A 77 0.40 -2.13 -7.02
N ILE A 78 0.10 -3.42 -7.09
CA ILE A 78 -0.31 -4.08 -8.33
C ILE A 78 -1.77 -4.47 -8.22
N VAL A 79 -2.59 -3.95 -9.16
CA VAL A 79 -3.96 -4.42 -9.38
C VAL A 79 -3.93 -5.33 -10.59
N ASP A 80 -3.92 -6.63 -10.35
CA ASP A 80 -3.73 -7.69 -11.34
C ASP A 80 -5.01 -8.01 -12.13
N ALA A 81 -6.17 -7.70 -11.57
CA ALA A 81 -7.47 -7.90 -12.21
C ALA A 81 -8.39 -6.70 -11.96
N PRO A 82 -9.29 -6.36 -12.91
CA PRO A 82 -10.25 -5.29 -12.70
C PRO A 82 -11.13 -5.56 -11.48
N LEU A 83 -11.33 -4.54 -10.66
CA LEU A 83 -12.12 -4.62 -9.44
C LEU A 83 -13.35 -3.74 -9.53
N THR A 84 -14.54 -4.35 -9.61
CA THR A 84 -15.80 -3.62 -9.56
C THR A 84 -16.38 -3.64 -8.15
N ARG A 85 -16.74 -2.48 -7.62
CA ARG A 85 -17.29 -2.32 -6.27
C ARG A 85 -18.39 -1.27 -6.24
N LYS A 86 -19.42 -1.52 -5.40
CA LYS A 86 -20.34 -0.47 -4.99
C LYS A 86 -19.65 0.46 -4.00
N LEU A 87 -19.92 1.75 -4.09
CA LEU A 87 -19.34 2.75 -3.18
C LEU A 87 -19.63 2.42 -1.72
N SER A 88 -20.85 1.99 -1.41
CA SER A 88 -21.26 1.59 -0.06
C SER A 88 -20.51 0.37 0.52
N MET A 89 -19.78 -0.37 -0.31
CA MET A 89 -18.96 -1.51 0.11
C MET A 89 -17.48 -1.16 0.29
N ILE A 90 -17.10 0.07 -0.02
CA ILE A 90 -15.72 0.55 0.14
C ILE A 90 -15.62 1.16 1.53
N GLU A 91 -14.59 0.78 2.28
CA GLU A 91 -14.33 1.32 3.60
C GLU A 91 -14.25 2.85 3.56
N GLY A 92 -14.83 3.52 4.55
CA GLY A 92 -14.87 4.97 4.64
C GLY A 92 -16.09 5.62 3.99
N PHE A 93 -16.98 4.86 3.34
CA PHE A 93 -18.21 5.44 2.76
C PHE A 93 -19.14 6.02 3.83
N ASP A 94 -19.31 5.35 4.96
CA ASP A 94 -20.18 5.79 6.06
C ASP A 94 -19.70 7.08 6.75
N SER A 95 -18.46 7.49 6.46
CA SER A 95 -17.89 8.75 6.95
C SER A 95 -18.34 9.96 6.11
N TYR A 96 -19.04 9.72 5.02
CA TYR A 96 -19.60 10.77 4.17
C TYR A 96 -20.98 11.14 4.72
N THR A 97 -21.08 12.33 5.32
CA THR A 97 -22.34 12.95 5.69
C THR A 97 -22.55 14.18 4.85
N GLU A 98 -23.74 14.35 4.28
CA GLU A 98 -24.13 15.54 3.47
C GLU A 98 -24.06 16.86 4.26
N GLU A 99 -23.88 16.78 5.58
CA GLU A 99 -23.88 17.94 6.49
C GLU A 99 -22.52 18.65 6.59
N ASP A 100 -21.45 18.04 6.13
CA ASP A 100 -20.14 18.69 6.09
C ASP A 100 -20.03 19.59 4.83
N GLU A 101 -20.46 20.85 4.94
CA GLU A 101 -20.36 21.85 3.87
C GLU A 101 -18.93 22.04 3.30
N ASP A 102 -17.92 21.56 4.01
CA ASP A 102 -16.48 21.64 3.62
C ASP A 102 -16.00 20.42 2.82
N SER A 103 -16.77 19.33 2.77
CA SER A 103 -16.40 18.11 2.05
C SER A 103 -17.13 17.94 0.72
N SER A 104 -16.82 18.84 -0.22
CA SER A 104 -17.33 18.73 -1.59
C SER A 104 -16.73 17.55 -2.38
N TYR A 105 -15.84 16.77 -1.76
CA TYR A 105 -15.08 15.73 -2.46
C TYR A 105 -14.92 14.47 -1.63
N LEU A 106 -15.07 13.33 -2.29
CA LEU A 106 -14.73 12.03 -1.76
C LEU A 106 -13.57 11.47 -2.61
N TYR A 107 -12.48 11.10 -1.94
CA TYR A 107 -11.26 10.60 -2.59
C TYR A 107 -11.23 9.09 -2.53
N LEU A 108 -11.05 8.45 -3.68
CA LEU A 108 -10.76 7.02 -3.74
C LEU A 108 -9.25 6.82 -3.56
N CYS A 109 -8.90 6.14 -2.49
CA CYS A 109 -7.51 5.91 -2.11
C CYS A 109 -7.16 4.43 -2.26
N ILE A 110 -5.91 4.17 -2.65
CA ILE A 110 -5.33 2.84 -2.69
C ILE A 110 -4.03 2.82 -1.88
N GLU A 111 -3.84 1.82 -1.04
CA GLU A 111 -2.63 1.65 -0.26
C GLU A 111 -2.06 0.23 -0.40
N TYR A 112 -0.75 0.11 -0.19
CA TYR A 112 -0.09 -1.18 -0.12
C TYR A 112 -0.54 -1.94 1.13
N ALA A 113 -0.87 -3.21 0.96
CA ALA A 113 -1.25 -4.10 2.04
C ALA A 113 -0.56 -5.45 1.90
N GLU A 114 -0.31 -6.09 3.03
CA GLU A 114 0.22 -7.46 3.10
C GLU A 114 -0.80 -8.36 3.81
N LYS A 115 -0.88 -9.60 3.36
CA LYS A 115 -1.74 -10.61 3.95
C LYS A 115 -0.97 -11.89 4.20
N ASP A 116 -0.96 -12.32 5.44
CA ASP A 116 -0.41 -13.61 5.83
C ASP A 116 -1.18 -14.77 5.19
N LYS A 117 -0.44 -15.75 4.65
CA LYS A 117 -0.99 -16.93 4.00
C LYS A 117 -0.37 -18.21 4.52
N GLU A 118 -1.10 -19.29 4.35
CA GLU A 118 -0.67 -20.65 4.69
C GLU A 118 -0.32 -20.77 6.20
N PRO A 119 -1.32 -20.71 7.08
CA PRO A 119 -1.09 -20.89 8.51
C PRO A 119 -0.52 -22.28 8.81
N VAL A 120 0.50 -22.33 9.64
CA VAL A 120 1.19 -23.57 10.06
C VAL A 120 1.24 -23.60 11.58
N TYR A 121 1.03 -24.80 12.13
CA TYR A 121 1.17 -25.00 13.55
C TYR A 121 2.65 -25.04 13.95
N ASN A 122 3.04 -24.11 14.84
CA ASN A 122 4.40 -24.06 15.37
C ASN A 122 4.52 -24.91 16.63
N VAL A 123 5.18 -26.06 16.54
CA VAL A 123 5.38 -27.01 17.65
C VAL A 123 6.43 -26.51 18.64
N THR A 124 7.32 -25.62 18.24
CA THR A 124 8.44 -25.12 19.05
C THR A 124 8.17 -23.76 19.68
N GLY A 125 7.04 -23.13 19.39
CA GLY A 125 6.66 -21.84 19.91
C GLY A 125 6.34 -21.88 21.40
N SER A 126 6.68 -20.82 22.10
CA SER A 126 6.20 -20.59 23.46
C SER A 126 4.66 -20.55 23.46
N ALA A 127 4.02 -20.98 24.55
CA ALA A 127 2.60 -21.23 24.71
C ALA A 127 1.61 -20.11 24.29
N SER A 128 2.10 -18.95 23.84
CA SER A 128 1.29 -17.79 23.44
C SER A 128 1.10 -17.62 21.92
N LYS A 129 1.91 -18.27 21.07
CA LYS A 129 1.74 -18.24 19.60
C LYS A 129 1.85 -19.64 19.04
N THR A 130 0.72 -20.24 18.76
CA THR A 130 0.64 -21.59 18.19
C THR A 130 0.55 -21.62 16.67
N THR A 131 0.27 -20.49 16.04
CA THR A 131 0.11 -20.37 14.58
C THR A 131 1.12 -19.37 14.03
N GLU A 132 1.89 -19.80 13.06
CA GLU A 132 2.77 -18.99 12.23
C GLU A 132 2.30 -19.08 10.77
N PHE A 133 2.82 -18.22 9.90
CA PHE A 133 2.44 -18.21 8.49
C PHE A 133 3.66 -18.49 7.61
N ASN A 134 3.48 -19.33 6.60
CA ASN A 134 4.56 -19.68 5.68
C ASN A 134 4.85 -18.60 4.65
N LYS A 135 3.84 -17.79 4.30
CA LYS A 135 3.94 -16.81 3.22
C LYS A 135 3.24 -15.53 3.59
N VAL A 136 3.75 -14.44 3.04
CA VAL A 136 3.09 -13.14 2.97
C VAL A 136 2.74 -12.87 1.51
N ALA A 137 1.49 -12.54 1.24
CA ALA A 137 1.06 -12.07 -0.07
C ALA A 137 1.00 -10.55 -0.07
N GLU A 138 1.68 -9.96 -1.02
CA GLU A 138 1.52 -8.54 -1.32
C GLU A 138 0.16 -8.29 -1.99
N GLY A 139 -0.43 -7.15 -1.70
CA GLY A 139 -1.72 -6.76 -2.23
C GLY A 139 -1.98 -5.28 -2.00
N TYR A 140 -3.22 -4.91 -2.00
CA TYR A 140 -3.64 -3.52 -1.79
C TYR A 140 -4.94 -3.45 -1.00
N HIS A 141 -5.14 -2.30 -0.37
CA HIS A 141 -6.37 -1.93 0.28
C HIS A 141 -6.97 -0.69 -0.39
N LEU A 142 -8.27 -0.71 -0.67
CA LEU A 142 -9.00 0.37 -1.30
C LEU A 142 -9.96 0.99 -0.28
N TYR A 143 -9.92 2.31 -0.12
CA TYR A 143 -10.79 3.01 0.82
C TYR A 143 -11.16 4.42 0.32
N LEU A 144 -12.17 5.00 0.95
CA LEU A 144 -12.64 6.35 0.68
C LEU A 144 -12.21 7.29 1.81
N SER A 145 -11.88 8.53 1.44
CA SER A 145 -11.52 9.58 2.38
C SER A 145 -12.23 10.89 2.00
N ASN A 146 -12.77 11.58 2.98
CA ASN A 146 -13.33 12.94 2.82
C ASN A 146 -12.25 14.03 2.86
N LYS A 147 -11.02 13.68 3.22
CA LYS A 147 -9.87 14.58 3.24
C LYS A 147 -8.93 14.25 2.10
N GLU A 148 -8.42 15.29 1.46
CA GLU A 148 -7.35 15.11 0.50
C GLU A 148 -6.16 14.41 1.15
N PRO A 149 -5.69 13.30 0.60
CA PRO A 149 -4.54 12.60 1.15
C PRO A 149 -3.32 13.53 1.16
N GLU A 150 -2.75 13.76 2.32
CA GLU A 150 -1.56 14.58 2.44
C GLU A 150 -0.40 13.97 1.64
N ASN A 151 0.13 14.73 0.71
CA ASN A 151 1.35 14.38 -0.02
C ASN A 151 2.50 14.18 0.96
N GLY A 152 2.66 12.96 1.42
CA GLY A 152 3.79 12.39 2.13
C GLY A 152 4.55 13.31 3.07
N ASN A 153 3.92 13.77 4.14
CA ASN A 153 4.65 14.29 5.27
C ASN A 153 5.29 13.10 6.01
N TYR A 154 6.50 12.73 5.59
CA TYR A 154 7.33 11.79 6.33
C TYR A 154 7.57 12.32 7.74
N SER A 155 6.80 11.87 8.72
CA SER A 155 7.19 12.06 10.11
C SER A 155 8.44 11.22 10.36
N ASN A 156 9.43 11.79 11.02
CA ASN A 156 10.76 11.22 11.21
C ASN A 156 10.82 9.93 12.04
N ASN A 157 9.69 9.36 12.46
CA ASN A 157 9.67 8.33 13.48
C ASN A 157 9.23 6.93 13.03
N SER A 158 8.75 6.75 11.83
CA SER A 158 8.37 5.42 11.42
C SER A 158 8.63 5.19 9.94
N TYR A 159 9.80 4.66 9.67
CA TYR A 159 10.17 4.13 8.35
C TYR A 159 9.18 3.05 7.86
N TYR A 160 8.42 2.45 8.78
CA TYR A 160 7.40 1.43 8.53
C TYR A 160 5.95 1.94 8.63
N GLU A 161 5.72 3.08 9.25
CA GLU A 161 4.39 3.68 9.39
C GLU A 161 4.14 4.86 8.44
N ALA A 162 5.17 5.29 7.71
CA ALA A 162 5.01 6.32 6.70
C ALA A 162 4.31 5.70 5.48
N GLN A 163 3.23 5.66 5.54
CA GLN A 163 1.94 5.66 4.91
C GLN A 163 1.99 5.96 3.43
N LYS A 164 1.67 5.02 2.74
CA LYS A 164 0.46 4.24 2.59
C LYS A 164 -0.44 4.71 1.45
N VAL A 165 -0.60 5.97 1.16
CA VAL A 165 -1.57 6.43 0.18
C VAL A 165 -0.88 6.81 -1.10
N VAL A 166 -1.23 6.16 -2.18
CA VAL A 166 -0.91 6.62 -3.52
C VAL A 166 -2.00 7.61 -3.91
N TYR A 167 -1.63 8.88 -3.93
CA TYR A 167 -2.51 9.92 -4.40
C TYR A 167 -2.52 9.95 -5.93
N TRP A 168 -3.68 9.84 -6.51
CA TRP A 168 -3.88 10.11 -7.91
C TRP A 168 -3.82 11.60 -8.15
N GLY A 169 -2.76 12.09 -8.79
CA GLY A 169 -2.54 13.51 -9.04
C GLY A 169 -3.59 14.22 -9.91
N ASN A 170 -4.57 13.49 -10.39
CA ASN A 170 -5.79 14.00 -10.99
C ASN A 170 -7.00 13.44 -10.26
N GLY A 171 -6.99 13.50 -8.92
CA GLY A 171 -8.05 12.96 -8.08
C GLY A 171 -9.39 13.06 -8.77
N ILE A 172 -9.92 11.91 -9.18
CA ILE A 172 -11.25 11.87 -9.76
C ILE A 172 -12.17 12.20 -8.61
N ARG A 173 -12.69 13.42 -8.64
CA ARG A 173 -13.72 13.85 -7.70
C ARG A 173 -14.90 12.94 -7.91
N ILE A 174 -15.27 12.15 -6.92
CA ILE A 174 -16.45 11.28 -7.05
C ILE A 174 -17.69 12.11 -7.40
N SER A 175 -17.78 13.34 -6.88
CA SER A 175 -18.81 14.29 -7.32
C SER A 175 -18.80 14.61 -8.83
N GLN A 176 -17.70 14.39 -9.53
CA GLN A 176 -17.64 14.50 -11.00
C GLN A 176 -18.12 13.23 -11.70
N LEU A 177 -17.91 12.07 -11.05
CA LEU A 177 -18.44 10.78 -11.54
C LEU A 177 -19.92 10.61 -11.18
N PHE A 178 -20.35 11.16 -10.04
CA PHE A 178 -21.69 11.00 -9.51
C PHE A 178 -22.29 12.39 -9.16
N PRO A 179 -22.68 13.19 -10.17
CA PRO A 179 -23.13 14.56 -9.95
C PRO A 179 -24.46 14.69 -9.17
N ASN A 180 -25.10 13.57 -8.88
CA ASN A 180 -26.40 13.52 -8.18
C ASN A 180 -26.32 12.81 -6.81
N MET A 181 -25.13 12.59 -6.26
CA MET A 181 -24.94 12.12 -4.88
C MET A 181 -24.86 13.28 -3.93
#